data_0961d1e43e08b679fb15344121d8c12a
#
_entry.id   0961d1e43e08b679fb15344121d8c12a
#
_cell.length_a   1.000
_cell.length_b   1.000
_cell.length_c   1.000
_cell.angle_alpha   90.00
_cell.angle_beta   90.00
_cell.angle_gamma   90.00
#
_symmetry.space_group_name_H-M   'P 1'
#
loop_
_entity.id
_entity.type
_entity.pdbx_description
1 polymer ?
#
loop_
_entity_poly.entity_id
_entity_poly.type
_entity_poly.pdbx_seq_one_letter_code
_entity_poly.pdbx_strand_id
1 'polypeptide(L)'
;MTNITETEALSKVAGYCSTAEHCRAEISEKLQRWGLPYDAIDRILKRLEDEKYIDEERFCRAFVNDKYRFAKWGKVKIAQALQMKKVSYNVCRRFLNEIDEEEYLSVLDGLLAAKRKSVHAENEY
;
A
#
# COMPACT_ATOMS: atom_id res chain seq x y z
N MET A 1 -18.96 13.63 -17.58
CA MET A 1 -19.34 13.53 -16.41
C MET A 1 -20.33 12.50 -16.22
N THR A 2 -20.26 11.79 -15.29
CA THR A 2 -21.08 10.73 -15.16
C THR A 2 -22.16 11.03 -14.23
N ASN A 3 -23.33 10.54 -14.47
CA ASN A 3 -24.41 10.71 -13.56
C ASN A 3 -24.57 9.42 -12.83
N ILE A 4 -23.60 9.04 -12.08
CA ILE A 4 -23.65 7.80 -11.37
C ILE A 4 -24.26 8.02 -10.00
N THR A 5 -25.11 7.14 -9.56
CA THR A 5 -25.71 7.28 -8.24
C THR A 5 -24.72 6.77 -7.18
N GLU A 6 -24.99 7.13 -5.94
CA GLU A 6 -24.14 6.69 -4.84
C GLU A 6 -24.12 5.16 -4.74
N THR A 7 -25.28 4.52 -4.92
CA THR A 7 -25.36 3.06 -4.84
C THR A 7 -24.58 2.40 -5.98
N GLU A 8 -24.70 2.96 -7.17
CA GLU A 8 -23.95 2.42 -8.30
C GLU A 8 -22.45 2.59 -8.09
N ALA A 9 -22.05 3.75 -7.56
CA ALA A 9 -20.64 4.01 -7.31
C ALA A 9 -20.10 3.05 -6.27
N LEU A 10 -20.84 2.81 -5.20
CA LEU A 10 -20.42 1.88 -4.17
C LEU A 10 -20.21 0.49 -4.77
N SER A 11 -21.15 0.03 -5.57
CA SER A 11 -21.05 -1.28 -6.17
C SER A 11 -19.83 -1.39 -7.08
N LYS A 12 -19.57 -0.36 -7.87
CA LYS A 12 -18.46 -0.40 -8.79
C LYS A 12 -17.12 -0.38 -8.07
N VAL A 13 -16.98 0.46 -7.05
CA VAL A 13 -15.70 0.50 -6.34
C VAL A 13 -15.51 -0.72 -5.45
N ALA A 14 -16.58 -1.34 -4.96
CA ALA A 14 -16.44 -2.58 -4.21
C ALA A 14 -15.86 -3.66 -5.11
N GLY A 15 -16.37 -3.73 -6.35
CA GLY A 15 -15.80 -4.66 -7.32
C GLY A 15 -14.36 -4.38 -7.65
N TYR A 16 -14.04 -3.09 -7.78
CA TYR A 16 -12.67 -2.68 -8.06
C TYR A 16 -11.74 -3.08 -6.90
N CYS A 17 -12.19 -2.91 -5.66
CA CYS A 17 -11.38 -3.28 -4.50
C CYS A 17 -11.23 -4.79 -4.37
N SER A 18 -12.13 -5.55 -4.98
CA SER A 18 -12.04 -6.99 -4.90
C SER A 18 -10.97 -7.56 -5.81
N THR A 19 -10.53 -6.81 -6.81
CA THR A 19 -9.55 -7.31 -7.75
C THR A 19 -8.12 -7.05 -7.30
N ALA A 20 -7.90 -6.05 -6.46
CA ALA A 20 -6.57 -5.72 -5.98
C ALA A 20 -6.69 -4.82 -4.78
N GLU A 21 -5.63 -4.71 -4.01
CA GLU A 21 -5.63 -3.82 -2.86
C GLU A 21 -5.57 -2.38 -3.29
N HIS A 22 -6.38 -1.55 -2.67
CA HIS A 22 -6.36 -0.13 -2.94
C HIS A 22 -6.47 0.62 -1.62
N CYS A 23 -5.88 1.79 -1.54
CA CYS A 23 -5.97 2.57 -0.32
C CYS A 23 -7.11 3.57 -0.42
N ARG A 24 -7.47 4.12 0.73
CA ARG A 24 -8.58 5.05 0.82
C ARG A 24 -8.41 6.22 -0.14
N ALA A 25 -7.21 6.78 -0.25
CA ALA A 25 -6.98 7.94 -1.11
C ALA A 25 -7.21 7.61 -2.58
N GLU A 26 -6.84 6.41 -3.01
CA GLU A 26 -7.05 6.01 -4.39
C GLU A 26 -8.52 5.93 -4.74
N ILE A 27 -9.31 5.36 -3.84
CA ILE A 27 -10.74 5.23 -4.07
C ILE A 27 -11.40 6.60 -4.01
N SER A 28 -10.96 7.44 -3.07
CA SER A 28 -11.52 8.78 -2.95
C SER A 28 -11.31 9.57 -4.24
N GLU A 29 -10.13 9.48 -4.82
CA GLU A 29 -9.84 10.17 -6.07
C GLU A 29 -10.73 9.67 -7.19
N LYS A 30 -10.94 8.37 -7.25
CA LYS A 30 -11.76 7.78 -8.28
C LYS A 30 -13.20 8.28 -8.15
N LEU A 31 -13.73 8.32 -6.94
CA LEU A 31 -15.09 8.80 -6.72
C LEU A 31 -15.22 10.28 -7.03
N GLN A 32 -14.17 11.06 -6.76
CA GLN A 32 -14.18 12.46 -7.11
C GLN A 32 -14.24 12.63 -8.62
N ARG A 33 -13.50 11.82 -9.36
CA ARG A 33 -13.52 11.89 -10.80
C ARG A 33 -14.90 11.52 -11.37
N TRP A 34 -15.66 10.69 -10.64
CA TRP A 34 -16.99 10.33 -11.07
C TRP A 34 -18.03 11.39 -10.70
N GLY A 35 -17.59 12.46 -10.05
CA GLY A 35 -18.46 13.59 -9.77
C GLY A 35 -19.28 13.48 -8.51
N LEU A 36 -18.96 12.56 -7.61
CA LEU A 36 -19.74 12.44 -6.40
C LEU A 36 -19.37 13.51 -5.40
N PRO A 37 -20.33 14.00 -4.62
CA PRO A 37 -20.03 15.02 -3.62
C PRO A 37 -19.31 14.41 -2.43
N TYR A 38 -18.64 15.24 -1.65
CA TYR A 38 -17.82 14.77 -0.55
C TYR A 38 -18.57 13.94 0.47
N ASP A 39 -19.80 14.30 0.80
CA ASP A 39 -20.54 13.52 1.81
C ASP A 39 -20.85 12.12 1.28
N ALA A 40 -21.15 11.98 -0.02
CA ALA A 40 -21.39 10.67 -0.59
C ALA A 40 -20.10 9.86 -0.60
N ILE A 41 -18.98 10.51 -0.91
CA ILE A 41 -17.68 9.84 -0.92
C ILE A 41 -17.36 9.34 0.49
N ASP A 42 -17.60 10.14 1.51
CA ASP A 42 -17.34 9.72 2.89
C ASP A 42 -18.18 8.52 3.27
N ARG A 43 -19.43 8.50 2.88
CA ARG A 43 -20.31 7.36 3.20
C ARG A 43 -19.82 6.09 2.51
N ILE A 44 -19.40 6.21 1.26
CA ILE A 44 -18.91 5.07 0.52
C ILE A 44 -17.61 4.55 1.15
N LEU A 45 -16.71 5.45 1.46
CA LEU A 45 -15.43 5.03 2.04
C LEU A 45 -15.64 4.34 3.38
N LYS A 46 -16.54 4.88 4.21
CA LYS A 46 -16.80 4.28 5.48
C LYS A 46 -17.39 2.88 5.31
N ARG A 47 -18.28 2.71 4.37
CA ARG A 47 -18.88 1.42 4.12
C ARG A 47 -17.84 0.41 3.65
N LEU A 48 -16.95 0.85 2.77
CA LEU A 48 -15.90 -0.04 2.28
C LEU A 48 -14.93 -0.43 3.39
N GLU A 49 -14.65 0.48 4.29
CA GLU A 49 -13.78 0.17 5.42
C GLU A 49 -14.47 -0.77 6.40
N ASP A 50 -15.75 -0.53 6.69
CA ASP A 50 -16.49 -1.35 7.62
C ASP A 50 -16.62 -2.78 7.10
N GLU A 51 -16.74 -2.95 5.81
CA GLU A 51 -16.88 -4.26 5.22
C GLU A 51 -15.56 -4.84 4.73
N LYS A 52 -14.45 -4.19 5.07
CA LYS A 52 -13.12 -4.68 4.78
C LYS A 52 -12.74 -4.76 3.30
N TYR A 53 -13.42 -4.01 2.46
CA TYR A 53 -13.00 -3.88 1.09
C TYR A 53 -11.74 -3.00 1.03
N ILE A 54 -11.61 -2.04 1.97
CA ILE A 54 -10.43 -1.23 2.11
C ILE A 54 -9.87 -1.49 3.50
N ASP A 55 -8.59 -1.82 3.57
CA ASP A 55 -7.95 -2.06 4.85
C ASP A 55 -6.54 -1.50 4.71
N GLU A 56 -6.24 -0.44 5.45
CA GLU A 56 -4.98 0.25 5.28
C GLU A 56 -3.78 -0.62 5.63
N GLU A 57 -3.90 -1.46 6.62
CA GLU A 57 -2.80 -2.37 6.96
C GLU A 57 -2.57 -3.38 5.87
N ARG A 58 -3.65 -3.94 5.34
CA ARG A 58 -3.54 -4.93 4.27
C ARG A 58 -2.95 -4.29 3.02
N PHE A 59 -3.38 -3.06 2.69
CA PHE A 59 -2.83 -2.36 1.55
C PHE A 59 -1.34 -2.09 1.75
N CYS A 60 -0.98 -1.63 2.94
CA CYS A 60 0.40 -1.29 3.22
C CYS A 60 1.30 -2.51 3.14
N ARG A 61 0.85 -3.63 3.69
CA ARG A 61 1.64 -4.85 3.63
C ARG A 61 1.85 -5.29 2.18
N ALA A 62 0.80 -5.26 1.39
CA ALA A 62 0.91 -5.67 -0.01
C ALA A 62 1.80 -4.74 -0.79
N PHE A 63 1.66 -3.43 -0.56
CA PHE A 63 2.45 -2.43 -1.28
C PHE A 63 3.94 -2.56 -0.93
N VAL A 64 4.24 -2.65 0.35
CA VAL A 64 5.62 -2.74 0.79
C VAL A 64 6.26 -4.02 0.23
N ASN A 65 5.54 -5.13 0.32
CA ASN A 65 6.06 -6.38 -0.15
C ASN A 65 6.32 -6.35 -1.66
N ASP A 66 5.36 -5.82 -2.41
CA ASP A 66 5.48 -5.75 -3.85
C ASP A 66 6.65 -4.86 -4.27
N LYS A 67 6.76 -3.68 -3.68
CA LYS A 67 7.80 -2.74 -4.09
C LYS A 67 9.17 -3.19 -3.65
N TYR A 68 9.26 -3.80 -2.50
CA TYR A 68 10.56 -4.22 -2.01
C TYR A 68 11.03 -5.48 -2.76
N ARG A 69 10.16 -6.48 -2.91
CA ARG A 69 10.60 -7.74 -3.49
C ARG A 69 10.62 -7.75 -4.99
N PHE A 70 9.66 -7.14 -5.63
CA PHE A 70 9.58 -7.20 -7.08
C PHE A 70 10.09 -5.95 -7.77
N ALA A 71 9.75 -4.78 -7.29
CA ALA A 71 10.24 -3.56 -7.90
C ALA A 71 11.60 -3.15 -7.40
N LYS A 72 12.08 -3.77 -6.32
CA LYS A 72 13.40 -3.54 -5.76
C LYS A 72 13.59 -2.11 -5.28
N TRP A 73 12.54 -1.51 -4.76
CA TRP A 73 12.67 -0.17 -4.22
C TRP A 73 13.29 -0.22 -2.83
N GLY A 74 14.02 0.83 -2.47
CA GLY A 74 14.53 0.97 -1.12
C GLY A 74 13.45 1.46 -0.19
N LYS A 75 13.73 1.38 1.12
CA LYS A 75 12.76 1.72 2.13
C LYS A 75 12.29 3.16 2.07
N VAL A 76 13.18 4.09 1.79
CA VAL A 76 12.82 5.50 1.76
C VAL A 76 11.84 5.77 0.62
N LYS A 77 12.10 5.17 -0.54
CA LYS A 77 11.23 5.38 -1.68
C LYS A 77 9.83 4.80 -1.41
N ILE A 78 9.77 3.64 -0.76
CA ILE A 78 8.50 3.03 -0.43
C ILE A 78 7.73 3.92 0.56
N ALA A 79 8.44 4.43 1.57
CA ALA A 79 7.80 5.29 2.56
C ALA A 79 7.27 6.57 1.93
N GLN A 80 8.02 7.14 1.01
CA GLN A 80 7.58 8.36 0.33
C GLN A 80 6.34 8.09 -0.51
N ALA A 81 6.31 6.96 -1.20
CA ALA A 81 5.15 6.63 -2.03
C ALA A 81 3.91 6.42 -1.18
N LEU A 82 4.05 5.77 -0.02
CA LEU A 82 2.92 5.56 0.86
C LEU A 82 2.43 6.88 1.44
N GLN A 83 3.35 7.79 1.72
CA GLN A 83 2.96 9.09 2.21
C GLN A 83 2.16 9.85 1.16
N MET A 84 2.55 9.74 -0.11
CA MET A 84 1.79 10.38 -1.18
C MET A 84 0.40 9.79 -1.30
N LYS A 85 0.21 8.54 -0.90
CA LYS A 85 -1.09 7.92 -0.91
C LYS A 85 -1.84 8.14 0.39
N LYS A 86 -1.28 8.96 1.26
CA LYS A 86 -1.91 9.36 2.51
C LYS A 86 -2.13 8.20 3.48
N VAL A 87 -1.27 7.22 3.41
CA VAL A 87 -1.32 6.13 4.36
C VAL A 87 -0.58 6.57 5.61
N SER A 88 -1.14 6.28 6.77
CA SER A 88 -0.56 6.70 8.04
C SER A 88 0.83 6.14 8.24
N TYR A 89 1.76 6.98 8.68
CA TYR A 89 3.12 6.53 8.95
C TYR A 89 3.13 5.47 10.05
N ASN A 90 2.24 5.59 11.03
CA ASN A 90 2.20 4.60 12.10
C ASN A 90 1.87 3.20 11.57
N VAL A 91 1.04 3.14 10.54
CA VAL A 91 0.70 1.87 9.94
C VAL A 91 1.87 1.34 9.11
N CYS A 92 2.43 2.16 8.24
CA CYS A 92 3.47 1.65 7.35
C CYS A 92 4.80 1.44 8.05
N ARG A 93 5.07 2.15 9.15
CA ARG A 93 6.33 1.99 9.85
C ARG A 93 6.55 0.54 10.29
N ARG A 94 5.48 -0.11 10.75
CA ARG A 94 5.61 -1.48 11.21
C ARG A 94 6.08 -2.41 10.08
N PHE A 95 5.49 -2.24 8.89
CA PHE A 95 5.85 -3.09 7.78
C PHE A 95 7.24 -2.76 7.23
N LEU A 96 7.62 -1.49 7.29
CA LEU A 96 8.95 -1.10 6.85
C LEU A 96 10.01 -1.65 7.82
N ASN A 97 9.69 -1.71 9.10
CA ASN A 97 10.62 -2.28 10.07
C ASN A 97 10.78 -3.78 9.87
N GLU A 98 9.74 -4.44 9.40
CA GLU A 98 9.84 -5.86 9.10
C GLU A 98 10.82 -6.10 7.94
N ILE A 99 10.88 -5.18 7.00
CA ILE A 99 11.84 -5.30 5.93
C ILE A 99 13.25 -5.25 6.49
N ASP A 100 13.51 -4.33 7.39
CA ASP A 100 14.83 -4.20 7.97
C ASP A 100 15.26 -5.49 8.63
N GLU A 101 14.35 -6.12 9.35
CA GLU A 101 14.68 -7.32 10.04
C GLU A 101 14.94 -8.46 9.06
N GLU A 102 14.11 -8.59 8.05
CA GLU A 102 14.31 -9.60 7.05
C GLU A 102 15.60 -9.40 6.30
N GLU A 103 15.91 -8.17 5.99
CA GLU A 103 17.11 -7.86 5.26
C GLU A 103 18.34 -8.18 6.08
N TYR A 104 18.30 -7.89 7.38
CA TYR A 104 19.41 -8.19 8.25
C TYR A 104 19.66 -9.69 8.31
N LEU A 105 18.60 -10.47 8.44
CA LEU A 105 18.75 -11.91 8.52
C LEU A 105 19.25 -12.49 7.20
N SER A 106 18.82 -11.91 6.11
CA SER A 106 19.26 -12.35 4.81
C SER A 106 20.76 -12.08 4.61
N VAL A 107 21.23 -10.94 5.08
CA VAL A 107 22.62 -10.62 4.99
C VAL A 107 23.45 -11.57 5.85
N LEU A 108 22.96 -11.88 7.04
CA LEU A 108 23.68 -12.82 7.90
C LEU A 108 23.77 -14.17 7.23
N ASP A 109 22.70 -14.66 6.63
CA ASP A 109 22.71 -15.94 5.96
C ASP A 109 23.71 -15.90 4.81
N GLY A 110 23.75 -14.81 4.07
CA GLY A 110 24.68 -14.67 2.99
C GLY A 110 26.13 -14.70 3.44
N LEU A 111 26.39 -14.04 4.56
CA LEU A 111 27.76 -14.04 5.07
C LEU A 111 28.15 -15.43 5.54
N LEU A 112 27.25 -16.14 6.15
CA LEU A 112 27.59 -17.45 6.61
C LEU A 112 27.73 -18.42 5.45
N ALA A 113 26.92 -18.29 4.46
CA ALA A 113 26.98 -19.21 3.40
C ALA A 113 28.00 -18.88 2.36
N ALA A 114 28.07 -17.72 1.92
CA ALA A 114 28.93 -17.47 0.87
C ALA A 114 29.94 -16.56 1.16
N LYS A 115 29.75 -15.93 2.07
CA LYS A 115 30.65 -15.08 2.51
C LYS A 115 31.37 -14.22 1.65
N ARG A 116 31.84 -14.17 0.90
CA ARG A 116 32.71 -13.32 0.40
C ARG A 116 32.11 -12.33 -0.47
N LYS A 117 31.58 -12.60 -1.42
CA LYS A 117 31.26 -11.66 -2.30
C LYS A 117 30.23 -10.79 -1.99
N SER A 118 29.49 -11.06 -1.22
CA SER A 118 28.39 -10.26 -1.04
C SER A 118 28.63 -9.07 -0.33
N VAL A 119 29.70 -8.96 0.19
CA VAL A 119 29.93 -7.92 0.94
C VAL A 119 29.48 -6.65 0.57
N HIS A 120 29.64 -6.18 -0.52
CA HIS A 120 29.39 -4.87 -0.61
C HIS A 120 28.08 -4.57 -0.93
N ALA A 121 27.35 -5.43 -1.27
CA ALA A 121 26.04 -5.11 -1.64
C ALA A 121 25.32 -4.35 -0.66
N GLU A 122 25.58 -4.57 0.54
CA GLU A 122 24.79 -3.96 1.46
C GLU A 122 25.04 -2.62 1.63
N ASN A 123 26.00 -2.10 1.19
CA ASN A 123 26.22 -0.83 1.51
C ASN A 123 25.43 0.08 0.85
N GLU A 124 24.67 -0.24 0.00
CA GLU A 124 23.96 0.63 -0.60
C GLU A 124 23.07 1.35 0.11
N TYR A 125 22.81 1.20 1.11
CA TYR A 125 21.84 1.99 1.75
C TYR A 125 22.41 3.04 2.46
#